data_e9a303e80a1a69d40b2ab88664429acf
#
_entry.id   e9a303e80a1a69d40b2ab88664429acf
#
_cell.length_a   1.000
_cell.length_b   1.000
_cell.length_c   1.000
_cell.angle_alpha   90.00
_cell.angle_beta   90.00
_cell.angle_gamma   90.00
#
_symmetry.space_group_name_H-M   'P 1'
#
loop_
_entity.id
_entity.type
_entity.pdbx_description
1 polymer ?
#
loop_
_entity_poly.entity_id
_entity_poly.type
_entity_poly.pdbx_seq_one_letter_code
_entity_poly.pdbx_strand_id
1 'polypeptide(L)' 'MTVPQPPGETPPPVLHVFEQDGGWHWGITIPRSKGYGFKVIAFSQETFPTEGEAQSHGTIALAGSTQTDAVPG' A
#
# COMPACT_ATOMS: atom_id res chain seq x y z
N MET A 1 22.07 10.57 9.88
CA MET A 1 22.81 9.60 9.09
C MET A 1 21.93 8.42 8.73
N THR A 2 21.97 8.03 7.51
CA THR A 2 21.12 6.97 7.02
C THR A 2 21.84 5.65 7.07
N VAL A 3 21.15 4.66 7.62
CA VAL A 3 21.69 3.30 7.65
C VAL A 3 21.23 2.60 6.39
N PRO A 4 22.15 2.04 5.61
CA PRO A 4 21.75 1.32 4.41
C PRO A 4 20.96 0.10 4.78
N GLN A 5 19.95 -0.19 3.96
CA GLN A 5 19.14 -1.36 4.18
C GLN A 5 19.92 -2.61 3.81
N PRO A 6 19.69 -3.69 4.55
CA PRO A 6 20.35 -4.94 4.19
C PRO A 6 19.87 -5.43 2.83
N PRO A 7 20.72 -6.13 2.12
CA PRO A 7 20.33 -6.71 0.84
C PRO A 7 19.15 -7.65 1.02
N GLY A 8 18.22 -7.58 0.11
CA GLY A 8 17.07 -8.44 0.15
C GLY A 8 15.89 -7.91 0.92
N GLU A 9 16.09 -6.82 1.64
CA GLU A 9 15.00 -6.23 2.38
C GLU A 9 14.18 -5.33 1.46
N THR A 10 12.85 -5.53 1.47
CA THR A 10 11.98 -4.71 0.63
C THR A 10 11.51 -3.50 1.40
N PRO A 11 11.37 -2.35 0.73
CA PRO A 11 10.80 -1.19 1.37
C PRO A 11 9.36 -1.44 1.79
N PRO A 12 8.91 -0.77 2.83
CA PRO A 12 7.52 -0.96 3.27
C PRO A 12 6.55 -0.39 2.24
N PRO A 13 5.39 -1.02 2.11
CA PRO A 13 4.36 -0.48 1.25
C PRO A 13 3.79 0.83 1.79
N VAL A 14 3.28 1.64 0.88
CA VAL A 14 2.72 2.94 1.22
C VAL A 14 1.25 2.95 0.84
N LEU A 15 0.42 3.41 1.76
CA LEU A 15 -1.01 3.53 1.53
C LEU A 15 -1.31 4.93 1.02
N HIS A 16 -2.09 5.00 -0.04
CA HIS A 16 -2.57 6.25 -0.61
C HIS A 16 -4.09 6.25 -0.55
N VAL A 17 -4.67 7.35 -0.09
CA VAL A 17 -6.13 7.52 -0.07
C VAL A 17 -6.43 8.75 -0.90
N PHE A 18 -7.36 8.63 -1.84
CA PHE A 18 -7.63 9.72 -2.77
C PHE A 18 -9.09 9.69 -3.19
N GLU A 19 -9.55 10.83 -3.67
CA GLU A 19 -10.91 10.96 -4.17
C GLU A 19 -10.89 10.95 -5.68
N GLN A 20 -11.81 10.20 -6.27
CA GLN A 20 -11.92 10.12 -7.71
C GLN A 20 -13.36 9.81 -8.07
N ASP A 21 -13.92 10.57 -9.03
CA ASP A 21 -15.26 10.33 -9.53
C ASP A 21 -16.32 10.34 -8.45
N GLY A 22 -16.17 11.24 -7.50
CA GLY A 22 -17.18 11.41 -6.46
C GLY A 22 -17.12 10.40 -5.34
N GLY A 23 -16.06 9.62 -5.27
CA GLY A 23 -15.90 8.64 -4.20
C GLY A 23 -14.46 8.53 -3.77
N TRP A 24 -14.26 7.87 -2.65
CA TRP A 24 -12.93 7.72 -2.08
C TRP A 24 -12.38 6.33 -2.38
N HIS A 25 -11.10 6.28 -2.64
CA HIS A 25 -10.40 5.04 -2.98
C HIS A 25 -9.11 4.96 -2.20
N TRP A 26 -8.55 3.77 -2.16
CA TRP A 26 -7.22 3.59 -1.60
C TRP A 26 -6.39 2.73 -2.54
N GLY A 27 -5.10 2.95 -2.47
CA GLY A 27 -4.15 2.14 -3.23
C GLY A 27 -2.90 1.95 -2.43
N ILE A 28 -2.23 0.84 -2.64
CA ILE A 28 -0.99 0.51 -1.96
C ILE A 28 0.09 0.33 -3.00
N THR A 29 1.19 1.03 -2.80
CA THR A 29 2.32 0.96 -3.72
C THR A 29 3.58 0.61 -2.97
N ILE A 30 4.52 0.06 -3.71
CA ILE A 30 5.87 -0.14 -3.23
C ILE A 30 6.83 0.49 -4.22
N PRO A 31 7.96 1.01 -3.75
CA PRO A 31 8.97 1.51 -4.68
C PRO A 31 9.57 0.35 -5.46
N ARG A 32 9.89 0.60 -6.70
CA ARG A 32 10.54 -0.41 -7.49
C ARG A 32 11.98 -0.57 -7.01
N SER A 33 12.41 -1.81 -6.95
CA SER A 33 13.78 -2.07 -6.54
C SER A 33 14.78 -1.67 -7.61
N LYS A 34 14.34 -1.66 -8.85
CA LYS A 34 15.18 -1.25 -9.96
C LYS A 34 14.41 -0.27 -10.81
N GLY A 35 15.09 0.76 -11.26
CA GLY A 35 14.46 1.78 -12.08
C GLY A 35 13.75 2.80 -11.25
N TYR A 36 12.75 3.43 -11.83
CA TYR A 36 12.06 4.55 -11.21
C TYR A 36 10.61 4.21 -10.99
N GLY A 37 10.01 4.96 -10.06
CA GLY A 37 8.59 4.91 -9.87
C GLY A 37 8.16 3.88 -8.85
N PHE A 38 6.88 3.60 -8.86
CA PHE A 38 6.25 2.76 -7.87
C PHE A 38 5.44 1.69 -8.57
N LYS A 39 5.24 0.60 -7.87
CA LYS A 39 4.41 -0.48 -8.36
C LYS A 39 3.18 -0.58 -7.49
N VAL A 40 2.00 -0.61 -8.11
CA VAL A 40 0.75 -0.77 -7.38
C VAL A 40 0.56 -2.25 -7.09
N ILE A 41 0.43 -2.59 -5.81
CA ILE A 41 0.27 -3.98 -5.42
C ILE A 41 -1.14 -4.29 -4.97
N ALA A 42 -1.93 -3.26 -4.64
CA ALA A 42 -3.32 -3.46 -4.24
C ALA A 42 -4.05 -2.14 -4.41
N PHE A 43 -5.35 -2.22 -4.63
CA PHE A 43 -6.17 -1.02 -4.70
C PHE A 43 -7.61 -1.40 -4.42
N SER A 44 -8.40 -0.40 -4.01
CA SER A 44 -9.80 -0.65 -3.71
C SER A 44 -10.57 -0.87 -4.99
N GLN A 45 -11.43 -1.87 -4.97
CA GLN A 45 -12.33 -2.12 -6.09
C GLN A 45 -13.69 -1.50 -5.85
N GLU A 46 -13.87 -0.93 -4.68
CA GLU A 46 -15.10 -0.27 -4.30
C GLU A 46 -14.83 1.19 -4.06
N THR A 47 -15.90 1.96 -4.14
CA THR A 47 -15.86 3.37 -3.83
C THR A 47 -16.41 3.55 -2.43
N PHE A 48 -15.74 4.36 -1.64
CA PHE A 48 -16.15 4.62 -0.27
C PHE A 48 -16.71 6.02 -0.16
N PRO A 49 -17.72 6.20 0.70
CA PRO A 49 -18.35 7.52 0.80
C PRO A 49 -17.50 8.56 1.52
N THR A 50 -16.55 8.14 2.34
CA THR A 50 -15.71 9.07 3.08
C THR A 50 -14.28 8.66 3.02
N GLU A 51 -13.41 9.64 3.24
CA GLU A 51 -11.99 9.37 3.30
C GLU A 51 -11.65 8.41 4.44
N GLY A 52 -12.31 8.58 5.58
CA GLY A 52 -12.02 7.72 6.72
C GLY A 52 -12.32 6.27 6.46
N GLU A 53 -13.40 6.00 5.73
CA GLU A 53 -13.73 4.62 5.41
C GLU A 53 -12.72 4.02 4.44
N ALA A 54 -12.33 4.78 3.43
CA ALA A 54 -11.32 4.32 2.49
C ALA A 54 -10.01 4.05 3.22
N GLN A 55 -9.64 4.95 4.13
CA GLN A 55 -8.41 4.78 4.88
C GLN A 55 -8.46 3.55 5.77
N SER A 56 -9.59 3.32 6.43
CA SER A 56 -9.73 2.14 7.27
C SER A 56 -9.59 0.86 6.47
N HIS A 57 -10.26 0.80 5.34
CA HIS A 57 -10.15 -0.37 4.49
C HIS A 57 -8.74 -0.54 3.95
N GLY A 58 -8.13 0.57 3.54
CA GLY A 58 -6.76 0.52 3.04
C GLY A 58 -5.78 0.05 4.10
N THR A 59 -5.99 0.50 5.34
CA THR A 59 -5.12 0.11 6.43
C THR A 59 -5.21 -1.38 6.70
N ILE A 60 -6.42 -1.93 6.63
CA ILE A 60 -6.61 -3.37 6.79
C ILE A 60 -5.92 -4.11 5.66
N ALA A 61 -6.06 -3.64 4.44
CA ALA A 61 -5.41 -4.27 3.30
C ALA A 61 -3.89 -4.18 3.42
N LEU A 62 -3.40 -3.05 3.91
CA LEU A 62 -1.97 -2.86 4.10
C LEU A 62 -1.43 -3.85 5.13
N ALA A 63 -2.15 -4.01 6.23
CA ALA A 63 -1.73 -4.96 7.25
C ALA A 63 -1.73 -6.37 6.71
N GLY A 64 -2.72 -6.70 5.90
CA GLY A 64 -2.76 -8.01 5.26
C GLY A 64 -1.60 -8.24 4.32
N SER A 65 -1.22 -7.20 3.57
CA SER A 65 -0.08 -7.30 2.67
C SER A 65 1.21 -7.57 3.42
N THR A 66 1.40 -6.86 4.53
CA THR A 66 2.63 -7.06 5.28
C THR A 66 2.63 -8.39 6.00
N GLN A 67 1.46 -8.89 6.36
CA GLN A 67 1.37 -10.16 7.06
C GLN A 67 1.58 -11.34 6.14
N THR A 68 1.41 -11.13 4.86
CA THR A 68 1.55 -12.22 3.91
C THR A 68 2.90 -12.90 4.03
N ASP A 69 3.92 -12.12 4.26
CA ASP A 69 5.26 -12.67 4.38
C ASP A 69 5.42 -13.51 5.62
N ALA A 70 4.71 -13.17 6.65
CA ALA A 70 4.85 -13.87 7.92
C ALA A 70 4.04 -15.15 7.96
N VAL A 71 3.14 -15.32 7.03
CA VAL A 71 2.31 -16.49 7.02
C VAL A 71 3.10 -17.65 6.47
N PRO A 72 3.32 -18.65 7.27
CA PRO A 72 3.98 -19.84 6.75
C PRO A 72 3.05 -20.53 5.78
N GLY A 73 3.50 -20.56 4.65
CA GLY A 73 2.76 -21.14 3.55
C GLY A 73 1.59 -21.96 3.94
#